data_5ec81d07bcd8085d58ee474492d3746c
#
_entry.id   5ec81d07bcd8085d58ee474492d3746c
#
_cell.length_a   1.000
_cell.length_b   1.000
_cell.length_c   1.000
_cell.angle_alpha   90.00
_cell.angle_beta   90.00
_cell.angle_gamma   90.00
#
_symmetry.space_group_name_H-M   'P 1'
#
loop_
_entity.id
_entity.type
_entity.pdbx_description
1 polymer ?
#
loop_
_entity_poly.entity_id
_entity_poly.type
_entity_poly.pdbx_seq_one_letter_code
_entity_poly.pdbx_strand_id
1 'polypeptide(L)'
;MNLNLYGHAGKWLMVDCGVTFEKRGAINIVQTADPSFIAERRDQLVGLVVTHAHQDHLGGIHLLWDQLECPIYASPFTRHVLQSKLRRERCGAPVVEIPPGENLTLSPFHLEWLPVTHSTIESSALLISTEAGKVLHTADWKIDPNPVVGEAFDKNLWHSKLSEPVKAIVCDSTNATRPGHSLSEDELYEGLDQAVASSKGRVVVGCFASNIARLDTLA
;
A
#
# COMPACT_ATOMS: atom_id res chain seq x y z
N MET A 1 1.53 2.98 -9.86
CA MET A 1 1.30 1.55 -10.23
C MET A 1 2.47 0.75 -9.69
N ASN A 2 2.20 -0.09 -8.73
CA ASN A 2 3.19 -0.87 -8.01
C ASN A 2 2.98 -2.36 -8.27
N LEU A 3 4.04 -3.07 -8.62
CA LEU A 3 4.16 -4.51 -8.70
C LEU A 3 5.64 -4.84 -8.51
N ASN A 4 5.98 -5.37 -7.35
CA ASN A 4 7.35 -5.68 -7.00
C ASN A 4 7.51 -7.19 -6.81
N LEU A 5 8.60 -7.76 -7.31
CA LEU A 5 8.90 -9.18 -7.22
C LEU A 5 10.18 -9.41 -6.44
N TYR A 6 10.12 -10.30 -5.47
CA TYR A 6 11.26 -10.74 -4.67
C TYR A 6 11.50 -12.22 -4.94
N GLY A 7 12.70 -12.55 -5.41
CA GLY A 7 13.07 -13.93 -5.76
C GLY A 7 14.14 -14.48 -4.82
N HIS A 8 13.91 -15.66 -4.26
CA HIS A 8 14.88 -16.41 -3.46
C HIS A 8 14.63 -17.92 -3.56
N ALA A 9 15.72 -18.72 -3.68
CA ALA A 9 15.68 -20.19 -3.73
C ALA A 9 14.61 -20.74 -4.71
N GLY A 10 14.46 -20.15 -5.90
CA GLY A 10 13.51 -20.60 -6.92
C GLY A 10 12.03 -20.28 -6.62
N LYS A 11 11.75 -19.48 -5.60
CA LYS A 11 10.41 -19.00 -5.25
C LYS A 11 10.32 -17.48 -5.39
N TRP A 12 9.10 -17.01 -5.63
CA TRP A 12 8.78 -15.60 -5.81
C TRP A 12 7.72 -15.14 -4.82
N LEU A 13 7.93 -13.95 -4.27
CA LEU A 13 6.97 -13.20 -3.51
C LEU A 13 6.61 -11.95 -4.31
N MET A 14 5.32 -11.67 -4.47
CA MET A 14 4.85 -10.41 -5.06
C MET A 14 4.43 -9.46 -3.94
N VAL A 15 4.81 -8.20 -4.05
CA VAL A 15 4.34 -7.11 -3.19
C VAL A 15 3.65 -6.09 -4.06
N ASP A 16 2.37 -5.88 -3.77
CA ASP A 16 1.42 -5.05 -4.48
C ASP A 16 1.14 -5.50 -5.93
N CYS A 17 -0.02 -5.10 -6.43
CA CYS A 17 -0.48 -5.34 -7.79
C CYS A 17 -1.46 -4.21 -8.17
N GLY A 18 -0.91 -3.06 -8.50
CA GLY A 18 -1.66 -1.83 -8.69
C GLY A 18 -1.98 -1.50 -10.14
N VAL A 19 -2.70 -0.39 -10.29
CA VAL A 19 -3.00 0.21 -11.59
C VAL A 19 -2.47 1.63 -11.67
N THR A 20 -2.34 2.13 -12.90
CA THR A 20 -2.24 3.56 -13.18
C THR A 20 -3.33 3.97 -14.15
N PHE A 21 -3.54 5.27 -14.28
CA PHE A 21 -4.57 5.85 -15.12
C PHE A 21 -3.93 6.78 -16.14
N GLU A 22 -4.21 6.53 -17.41
CA GLU A 22 -3.78 7.38 -18.50
C GLU A 22 -5.01 8.04 -19.14
N LYS A 23 -4.95 9.34 -19.33
CA LYS A 23 -6.00 10.07 -20.05
C LYS A 23 -5.64 10.22 -21.52
N ARG A 24 -6.41 9.57 -22.40
CA ARG A 24 -6.30 9.73 -23.86
C ARG A 24 -7.54 10.41 -24.41
N GLY A 25 -7.44 11.72 -24.59
CA GLY A 25 -8.59 12.55 -24.97
C GLY A 25 -9.70 12.52 -23.92
N ALA A 26 -10.89 12.04 -24.26
CA ALA A 26 -12.01 11.88 -23.33
C ALA A 26 -12.04 10.53 -22.61
N ILE A 27 -11.12 9.62 -22.92
CA ILE A 27 -11.12 8.24 -22.39
C ILE A 27 -10.07 8.12 -21.28
N ASN A 28 -10.47 7.53 -20.16
CA ASN A 28 -9.55 7.10 -19.11
C ASN A 28 -9.19 5.63 -19.33
N ILE A 29 -7.92 5.35 -19.52
CA ILE A 29 -7.38 4.00 -19.69
C ILE A 29 -6.78 3.56 -18.36
N VAL A 30 -7.16 2.37 -17.90
CA VAL A 30 -6.56 1.70 -16.76
C VAL A 30 -5.43 0.81 -17.28
N GLN A 31 -4.25 0.94 -16.70
CA GLN A 31 -3.07 0.15 -17.06
C GLN A 31 -2.56 -0.62 -15.85
N THR A 32 -2.10 -1.84 -16.08
CA THR A 32 -1.36 -2.68 -15.12
C THR A 32 0.07 -2.86 -15.59
N ALA A 33 0.95 -3.33 -14.68
CA ALA A 33 2.23 -3.88 -15.10
C ALA A 33 2.01 -5.15 -15.94
N ASP A 34 2.95 -5.46 -16.83
CA ASP A 34 2.96 -6.72 -17.58
C ASP A 34 3.32 -7.88 -16.63
N PRO A 35 2.41 -8.83 -16.37
CA PRO A 35 2.67 -9.94 -15.47
C PRO A 35 3.39 -11.11 -16.10
N SER A 36 3.73 -11.07 -17.39
CA SER A 36 4.20 -12.23 -18.18
C SER A 36 5.34 -12.99 -17.50
N PHE A 37 6.32 -12.28 -16.96
CA PHE A 37 7.44 -12.90 -16.26
C PHE A 37 7.00 -13.80 -15.11
N ILE A 38 6.09 -13.31 -14.24
CA ILE A 38 5.66 -14.08 -13.08
C ILE A 38 4.51 -15.04 -13.40
N ALA A 39 3.69 -14.73 -14.40
CA ALA A 39 2.64 -15.62 -14.89
C ALA A 39 3.22 -16.94 -15.44
N GLU A 40 4.35 -16.88 -16.18
CA GLU A 40 5.10 -18.07 -16.64
C GLU A 40 5.70 -18.88 -15.46
N ARG A 41 5.76 -18.32 -14.28
CA ARG A 41 6.37 -18.90 -13.06
C ARG A 41 5.38 -18.97 -11.90
N ARG A 42 4.08 -18.95 -12.17
CA ARG A 42 3.03 -18.90 -11.15
C ARG A 42 3.14 -20.03 -10.11
N ASP A 43 3.60 -21.21 -10.49
CA ASP A 43 3.84 -22.35 -9.58
C ASP A 43 4.98 -22.08 -8.56
N GLN A 44 5.79 -21.07 -8.82
CA GLN A 44 6.85 -20.62 -7.93
C GLN A 44 6.41 -19.39 -7.11
N LEU A 45 5.27 -18.76 -7.42
CA LEU A 45 4.74 -17.61 -6.72
C LEU A 45 4.07 -18.06 -5.42
N VAL A 46 4.69 -17.76 -4.27
CA VAL A 46 4.22 -18.20 -2.96
C VAL A 46 3.08 -17.33 -2.41
N GLY A 47 2.92 -16.13 -2.91
CA GLY A 47 1.83 -15.25 -2.54
C GLY A 47 2.02 -13.81 -3.00
N LEU A 48 0.93 -13.06 -2.91
CA LEU A 48 0.86 -11.62 -3.10
C LEU A 48 0.54 -10.95 -1.76
N VAL A 49 1.40 -10.02 -1.33
CA VAL A 49 1.15 -9.19 -0.14
C VAL A 49 0.73 -7.80 -0.59
N VAL A 50 -0.35 -7.28 -0.02
CA VAL A 50 -0.84 -5.92 -0.30
C VAL A 50 -0.52 -5.02 0.89
N THR A 51 0.25 -3.98 0.64
CA THR A 51 0.79 -3.09 1.68
C THR A 51 -0.27 -2.15 2.26
N HIS A 52 -1.19 -1.66 1.41
CA HIS A 52 -2.28 -0.77 1.82
C HIS A 52 -3.38 -0.64 0.74
N ALA A 53 -4.45 0.11 1.04
CA ALA A 53 -5.70 0.07 0.28
C ALA A 53 -5.78 0.99 -0.94
N HIS A 54 -4.68 1.59 -1.43
CA HIS A 54 -4.72 2.45 -2.61
C HIS A 54 -4.78 1.69 -3.93
N GLN A 55 -5.36 2.30 -4.97
CA GLN A 55 -5.60 1.66 -6.25
C GLN A 55 -4.31 1.33 -7.01
N ASP A 56 -3.28 2.12 -6.84
CA ASP A 56 -1.96 1.87 -7.45
C ASP A 56 -1.15 0.78 -6.72
N HIS A 57 -1.73 0.16 -5.66
CA HIS A 57 -1.20 -0.99 -4.92
C HIS A 57 -2.08 -2.24 -5.02
N LEU A 58 -3.41 -2.10 -5.10
CA LEU A 58 -4.32 -3.27 -5.16
C LEU A 58 -5.20 -3.31 -6.42
N GLY A 59 -5.25 -2.22 -7.18
CA GLY A 59 -6.24 -2.03 -8.25
C GLY A 59 -6.14 -3.01 -9.40
N GLY A 60 -4.97 -3.59 -9.65
CA GLY A 60 -4.70 -4.54 -10.74
C GLY A 60 -5.05 -5.99 -10.43
N ILE A 61 -5.29 -6.33 -9.17
CA ILE A 61 -5.45 -7.72 -8.74
C ILE A 61 -6.57 -8.44 -9.53
N HIS A 62 -7.76 -7.84 -9.64
CA HIS A 62 -8.87 -8.46 -10.35
C HIS A 62 -8.62 -8.58 -11.86
N LEU A 63 -7.75 -7.78 -12.43
CA LEU A 63 -7.39 -7.81 -13.86
C LEU A 63 -6.37 -8.90 -14.18
N LEU A 64 -5.53 -9.23 -13.21
CA LEU A 64 -4.40 -10.15 -13.41
C LEU A 64 -4.59 -11.49 -12.70
N TRP A 65 -5.67 -11.66 -11.92
CA TRP A 65 -5.88 -12.83 -11.06
C TRP A 65 -5.79 -14.16 -11.81
N ASP A 66 -6.44 -14.28 -12.96
CA ASP A 66 -6.49 -15.52 -13.75
C ASP A 66 -5.10 -15.96 -14.27
N GLN A 67 -4.12 -15.05 -14.25
CA GLN A 67 -2.74 -15.34 -14.63
C GLN A 67 -1.85 -15.67 -13.43
N LEU A 68 -2.22 -15.20 -12.23
CA LEU A 68 -1.38 -15.29 -11.02
C LEU A 68 -1.79 -16.45 -10.10
N GLU A 69 -3.09 -16.59 -9.83
CA GLU A 69 -3.71 -17.65 -9.02
C GLU A 69 -2.96 -17.98 -7.71
N CYS A 70 -2.53 -16.96 -6.96
CA CYS A 70 -1.80 -17.14 -5.71
C CYS A 70 -2.59 -16.61 -4.50
N PRO A 71 -2.33 -17.09 -3.26
CA PRO A 71 -2.92 -16.49 -2.07
C PRO A 71 -2.57 -15.00 -1.93
N ILE A 72 -3.54 -14.19 -1.50
CA ILE A 72 -3.36 -12.76 -1.27
C ILE A 72 -3.42 -12.51 0.23
N TYR A 73 -2.49 -11.71 0.75
CA TYR A 73 -2.36 -11.39 2.17
C TYR A 73 -2.46 -9.88 2.36
N ALA A 74 -3.27 -9.44 3.31
CA ALA A 74 -3.51 -8.02 3.57
C ALA A 74 -3.94 -7.77 5.02
N SER A 75 -3.73 -6.54 5.51
CA SER A 75 -4.28 -6.08 6.79
C SER A 75 -5.82 -6.09 6.77
N PRO A 76 -6.50 -6.07 7.93
CA PRO A 76 -7.96 -6.12 8.03
C PRO A 76 -8.66 -5.08 7.15
N PHE A 77 -8.24 -3.82 7.22
CA PHE A 77 -8.83 -2.75 6.42
C PHE A 77 -8.57 -2.95 4.91
N THR A 78 -7.34 -3.23 4.54
CA THR A 78 -6.95 -3.45 3.13
C THR A 78 -7.68 -4.67 2.56
N ARG A 79 -7.82 -5.75 3.35
CA ARG A 79 -8.64 -6.92 2.98
C ARG A 79 -10.09 -6.54 2.74
N HIS A 80 -10.71 -5.75 3.63
CA HIS A 80 -12.10 -5.31 3.48
C HIS A 80 -12.33 -4.54 2.18
N VAL A 81 -11.46 -3.57 1.90
CA VAL A 81 -11.50 -2.77 0.65
C VAL A 81 -11.31 -3.65 -0.58
N LEU A 82 -10.28 -4.52 -0.55
CA LEU A 82 -9.98 -5.43 -1.66
C LEU A 82 -11.14 -6.40 -1.91
N GLN A 83 -11.68 -7.04 -0.88
CA GLN A 83 -12.82 -7.96 -1.03
C GLN A 83 -14.06 -7.27 -1.59
N SER A 84 -14.34 -6.01 -1.20
CA SER A 84 -15.43 -5.22 -1.75
C SER A 84 -15.22 -4.99 -3.24
N LYS A 85 -14.00 -4.69 -3.67
CA LYS A 85 -13.63 -4.55 -5.08
C LYS A 85 -13.78 -5.89 -5.82
N LEU A 86 -13.20 -6.96 -5.31
CA LEU A 86 -13.24 -8.28 -5.94
C LEU A 86 -14.68 -8.77 -6.16
N ARG A 87 -15.58 -8.58 -5.17
CA ARG A 87 -17.01 -8.92 -5.32
C ARG A 87 -17.65 -8.12 -6.44
N ARG A 88 -17.41 -6.81 -6.53
CA ARG A 88 -17.94 -5.94 -7.59
C ARG A 88 -17.45 -6.36 -8.98
N GLU A 89 -16.18 -6.74 -9.07
CA GLU A 89 -15.52 -7.17 -10.31
C GLU A 89 -15.73 -8.69 -10.60
N ARG A 90 -16.49 -9.41 -9.75
CA ARG A 90 -16.76 -10.85 -9.85
C ARG A 90 -15.50 -11.72 -9.90
N CYS A 91 -14.47 -11.31 -9.20
CA CYS A 91 -13.22 -12.04 -9.06
C CYS A 91 -13.22 -12.87 -7.76
N GLY A 92 -12.94 -14.16 -7.85
CA GLY A 92 -12.95 -15.12 -6.74
C GLY A 92 -11.63 -15.24 -6.00
N ALA A 93 -10.70 -14.30 -6.12
CA ALA A 93 -9.41 -14.34 -5.48
C ALA A 93 -9.51 -14.48 -3.94
N PRO A 94 -8.82 -15.47 -3.31
CA PRO A 94 -8.82 -15.63 -1.87
C PRO A 94 -7.96 -14.58 -1.21
N VAL A 95 -8.49 -13.87 -0.21
CA VAL A 95 -7.76 -12.88 0.57
C VAL A 95 -7.70 -13.30 2.01
N VAL A 96 -6.48 -13.57 2.50
CA VAL A 96 -6.16 -13.94 3.87
C VAL A 96 -5.85 -12.68 4.66
N GLU A 97 -6.47 -12.54 5.82
CA GLU A 97 -6.22 -11.44 6.74
C GLU A 97 -4.97 -11.70 7.56
N ILE A 98 -4.12 -10.69 7.67
CA ILE A 98 -2.99 -10.67 8.60
C ILE A 98 -3.27 -9.62 9.67
N PRO A 99 -3.54 -10.02 10.91
CA PRO A 99 -3.77 -9.09 12.01
C PRO A 99 -2.55 -8.20 12.26
N PRO A 100 -2.76 -6.96 12.74
CA PRO A 100 -1.68 -6.06 13.11
C PRO A 100 -0.70 -6.70 14.11
N GLY A 101 0.59 -6.58 13.84
CA GLY A 101 1.66 -7.12 14.68
C GLY A 101 1.99 -8.60 14.45
N GLU A 102 1.23 -9.30 13.62
CA GLU A 102 1.56 -10.67 13.24
C GLU A 102 2.59 -10.72 12.11
N ASN A 103 3.39 -11.78 12.11
CA ASN A 103 4.36 -12.08 11.07
C ASN A 103 3.80 -13.16 10.13
N LEU A 104 4.27 -13.18 8.89
CA LEU A 104 3.89 -14.18 7.90
C LEU A 104 5.12 -14.90 7.36
N THR A 105 5.07 -16.23 7.33
CA THR A 105 6.10 -17.02 6.69
C THR A 105 5.54 -17.69 5.43
N LEU A 106 6.09 -17.30 4.28
CA LEU A 106 5.85 -17.90 2.98
C LEU A 106 7.20 -18.43 2.47
N SER A 107 7.56 -19.63 2.92
CA SER A 107 8.91 -20.17 2.66
C SER A 107 9.34 -19.98 1.19
N PRO A 108 10.51 -19.39 0.93
CA PRO A 108 11.62 -19.09 1.85
C PRO A 108 11.60 -17.68 2.46
N PHE A 109 10.49 -16.93 2.36
CA PHE A 109 10.38 -15.56 2.85
C PHE A 109 9.73 -15.53 4.24
N HIS A 110 10.28 -14.69 5.13
CA HIS A 110 9.69 -14.31 6.40
C HIS A 110 9.39 -12.80 6.36
N LEU A 111 8.16 -12.42 6.68
CA LEU A 111 7.61 -11.08 6.51
C LEU A 111 7.20 -10.50 7.85
N GLU A 112 7.66 -9.28 8.15
CA GLU A 112 7.23 -8.49 9.29
C GLU A 112 6.61 -7.18 8.77
N TRP A 113 5.43 -6.80 9.28
CA TRP A 113 4.79 -5.53 8.99
C TRP A 113 5.31 -4.46 9.92
N LEU A 114 5.77 -3.35 9.35
CA LEU A 114 6.18 -2.16 10.09
C LEU A 114 5.16 -1.05 9.79
N PRO A 115 4.36 -0.64 10.77
CA PRO A 115 3.38 0.43 10.56
C PRO A 115 4.05 1.71 10.07
N VAL A 116 3.40 2.35 9.09
CA VAL A 116 3.79 3.66 8.55
C VAL A 116 2.58 4.58 8.56
N THR A 117 2.83 5.87 8.71
CA THR A 117 1.79 6.88 8.50
C THR A 117 1.61 7.14 7.01
N HIS A 118 0.35 7.18 6.59
CA HIS A 118 -0.03 7.48 5.21
C HIS A 118 -1.47 8.04 5.18
N SER A 119 -2.02 8.32 4.00
CA SER A 119 -3.37 8.87 3.86
C SER A 119 -4.49 7.84 4.05
N THR A 120 -4.17 6.55 4.21
CA THR A 120 -5.10 5.48 4.56
C THR A 120 -4.60 4.69 5.77
N ILE A 121 -5.54 4.12 6.51
CA ILE A 121 -5.22 3.37 7.73
C ILE A 121 -4.54 2.03 7.45
N GLU A 122 -3.81 1.52 8.44
CA GLU A 122 -3.10 0.23 8.40
C GLU A 122 -2.07 0.11 7.26
N SER A 123 -1.58 1.25 6.76
CA SER A 123 -0.46 1.25 5.82
C SER A 123 0.79 0.71 6.49
N SER A 124 1.52 -0.14 5.78
CA SER A 124 2.69 -0.81 6.34
C SER A 124 3.82 -0.94 5.34
N ALA A 125 5.04 -0.71 5.81
CA ALA A 125 6.25 -1.23 5.19
C ALA A 125 6.40 -2.72 5.51
N LEU A 126 7.23 -3.42 4.73
CA LEU A 126 7.54 -4.82 4.92
C LEU A 126 9.03 -5.02 5.14
N LEU A 127 9.40 -5.71 6.20
CA LEU A 127 10.74 -6.26 6.35
C LEU A 127 10.70 -7.71 5.85
N ILE A 128 11.33 -7.95 4.71
CA ILE A 128 11.35 -9.24 4.02
C ILE A 128 12.69 -9.90 4.31
N SER A 129 12.66 -10.99 5.04
CA SER A 129 13.86 -11.74 5.45
C SER A 129 13.95 -13.09 4.72
N THR A 130 15.16 -13.46 4.32
CA THR A 130 15.53 -14.75 3.75
C THR A 130 16.92 -15.15 4.26
N GLU A 131 17.40 -16.34 3.93
CA GLU A 131 18.79 -16.73 4.22
C GLU A 131 19.83 -15.82 3.56
N ALA A 132 19.50 -15.15 2.45
CA ALA A 132 20.38 -14.20 1.79
C ALA A 132 20.48 -12.84 2.50
N GLY A 133 19.57 -12.55 3.44
CA GLY A 133 19.51 -11.32 4.22
C GLY A 133 18.15 -10.66 4.20
N LYS A 134 18.10 -9.41 4.66
CA LYS A 134 16.88 -8.62 4.83
C LYS A 134 16.73 -7.55 3.76
N VAL A 135 15.52 -7.32 3.29
CA VAL A 135 15.14 -6.20 2.41
C VAL A 135 14.03 -5.42 3.09
N LEU A 136 14.16 -4.09 3.14
CA LEU A 136 13.10 -3.20 3.56
C LEU A 136 12.35 -2.68 2.33
N HIS A 137 11.06 -2.98 2.26
CA HIS A 137 10.13 -2.41 1.29
C HIS A 137 9.25 -1.38 2.01
N THR A 138 9.44 -0.09 1.76
CA THR A 138 8.76 0.95 2.55
C THR A 138 7.29 1.10 2.22
N ALA A 139 6.84 0.63 1.05
CA ALA A 139 5.58 1.04 0.46
C ALA A 139 5.46 2.58 0.40
N ASP A 140 4.25 3.13 0.38
CA ASP A 140 4.03 4.57 0.47
C ASP A 140 4.07 5.00 1.94
N TRP A 141 4.80 6.05 2.25
CA TRP A 141 5.04 6.46 3.62
C TRP A 141 5.27 7.97 3.77
N LYS A 142 4.96 8.45 4.93
CA LYS A 142 5.48 9.73 5.47
C LYS A 142 5.74 9.58 6.96
N ILE A 143 6.57 10.43 7.54
CA ILE A 143 6.72 10.55 8.97
C ILE A 143 5.75 11.64 9.42
N ASP A 144 4.61 11.22 9.96
CA ASP A 144 3.61 12.13 10.52
C ASP A 144 3.57 11.97 12.04
N PRO A 145 3.95 13.00 12.80
CA PRO A 145 3.94 12.93 14.26
C PRO A 145 2.51 13.04 14.85
N ASN A 146 1.57 13.63 14.10
CA ASN A 146 0.20 13.88 14.53
C ASN A 146 -0.80 13.43 13.46
N PRO A 147 -0.86 12.12 13.14
CA PRO A 147 -1.82 11.64 12.16
C PRO A 147 -3.25 11.78 12.69
N VAL A 148 -4.19 12.19 11.83
CA VAL A 148 -5.61 12.28 12.17
C VAL A 148 -6.22 10.89 12.38
N VAL A 149 -5.72 9.89 11.64
CA VAL A 149 -6.17 8.50 11.74
C VAL A 149 -4.98 7.56 11.87
N GLY A 150 -5.15 6.50 12.65
CA GLY A 150 -4.10 5.51 12.91
C GLY A 150 -3.11 5.96 13.99
N GLU A 151 -2.03 5.20 14.12
CA GLU A 151 -0.98 5.45 15.10
C GLU A 151 0.11 6.36 14.53
N ALA A 152 0.71 7.19 15.38
CA ALA A 152 1.87 7.99 15.01
C ALA A 152 3.08 7.10 14.65
N PHE A 153 3.98 7.62 13.83
CA PHE A 153 5.19 6.89 13.43
C PHE A 153 6.08 6.58 14.64
N ASP A 154 6.25 5.31 14.96
CA ASP A 154 7.07 4.84 16.09
C ASP A 154 8.53 4.59 15.68
N LYS A 155 9.39 5.58 15.91
CA LYS A 155 10.85 5.47 15.66
C LYS A 155 11.52 4.34 16.45
N ASN A 156 11.04 4.05 17.67
CA ASN A 156 11.66 3.04 18.52
C ASN A 156 11.38 1.64 17.99
N LEU A 157 10.15 1.39 17.55
CA LEU A 157 9.80 0.15 16.85
C LEU A 157 10.69 -0.06 15.64
N TRP A 158 10.82 0.96 14.78
CA TRP A 158 11.65 0.88 13.58
C TRP A 158 13.13 0.64 13.91
N HIS A 159 13.71 1.35 14.89
CA HIS A 159 15.08 1.11 15.32
C HIS A 159 15.29 -0.31 15.84
N SER A 160 14.34 -0.85 16.61
CA SER A 160 14.43 -2.21 17.14
C SER A 160 14.42 -3.26 16.02
N LYS A 161 13.54 -3.10 15.02
CA LYS A 161 13.39 -4.01 13.89
C LYS A 161 14.52 -3.93 12.87
N LEU A 162 15.11 -2.75 12.73
CA LEU A 162 16.25 -2.47 11.84
C LEU A 162 17.59 -2.43 12.56
N SER A 163 17.71 -3.08 13.73
CA SER A 163 18.96 -3.18 14.49
C SER A 163 20.08 -3.90 13.72
N GLU A 164 19.72 -4.78 12.79
CA GLU A 164 20.65 -5.41 11.85
C GLU A 164 20.59 -4.75 10.47
N PRO A 165 21.71 -4.68 9.74
CA PRO A 165 21.75 -4.07 8.43
C PRO A 165 20.82 -4.77 7.43
N VAL A 166 20.07 -3.99 6.65
CA VAL A 166 19.33 -4.49 5.48
C VAL A 166 20.24 -4.51 4.24
N LYS A 167 20.06 -5.49 3.38
CA LYS A 167 20.81 -5.65 2.12
C LYS A 167 20.36 -4.66 1.05
N ALA A 168 19.06 -4.31 1.06
CA ALA A 168 18.48 -3.39 0.12
C ALA A 168 17.27 -2.68 0.71
N ILE A 169 16.97 -1.51 0.16
CA ILE A 169 15.76 -0.75 0.47
C ILE A 169 15.04 -0.47 -0.86
N VAL A 170 13.77 -0.86 -0.94
CA VAL A 170 12.85 -0.46 -2.01
C VAL A 170 11.96 0.62 -1.41
N CYS A 171 12.16 1.86 -1.85
CA CYS A 171 11.63 3.04 -1.17
C CYS A 171 10.74 3.88 -2.08
N ASP A 172 9.58 4.31 -1.58
CA ASP A 172 8.84 5.42 -2.16
C ASP A 172 9.70 6.69 -2.15
N SER A 173 9.81 7.30 -3.29
CA SER A 173 10.60 8.52 -3.51
C SER A 173 9.82 9.60 -4.28
N THR A 174 8.49 9.55 -4.24
CA THR A 174 7.57 10.42 -5.00
C THR A 174 7.89 11.91 -4.83
N ASN A 175 8.22 12.34 -3.61
CA ASN A 175 8.55 13.73 -3.30
C ASN A 175 10.05 13.97 -3.01
N ALA A 176 10.93 13.04 -3.35
CA ALA A 176 12.36 13.12 -2.99
C ALA A 176 13.09 14.36 -3.53
N THR A 177 12.60 14.95 -4.63
CA THR A 177 13.18 16.18 -5.24
C THR A 177 12.56 17.47 -4.71
N ARG A 178 11.54 17.41 -3.84
CA ARG A 178 10.89 18.58 -3.27
C ARG A 178 11.53 18.95 -1.94
N PRO A 179 11.99 20.20 -1.76
CA PRO A 179 12.53 20.64 -0.48
C PRO A 179 11.42 20.79 0.57
N GLY A 180 11.78 20.64 1.86
CA GLY A 180 10.87 20.80 2.98
C GLY A 180 10.27 19.49 3.47
N HIS A 181 9.17 19.57 4.20
CA HIS A 181 8.45 18.44 4.80
C HIS A 181 7.00 18.43 4.31
N SER A 182 6.41 17.24 4.22
CA SER A 182 4.96 17.11 4.05
C SER A 182 4.28 17.54 5.35
N LEU A 183 3.27 18.40 5.24
CA LEU A 183 2.45 18.78 6.38
C LEU A 183 1.73 17.57 6.98
N SER A 184 1.50 17.60 8.31
CA SER A 184 0.56 16.67 8.92
C SER A 184 -0.86 16.91 8.40
N GLU A 185 -1.70 15.89 8.41
CA GLU A 185 -3.12 16.07 8.07
C GLU A 185 -3.83 16.98 9.09
N ASP A 186 -3.44 16.89 10.35
CA ASP A 186 -3.91 17.76 11.43
C ASP A 186 -3.67 19.26 11.16
N GLU A 187 -2.52 19.61 10.59
CA GLU A 187 -2.19 21.01 10.23
C GLU A 187 -3.06 21.59 9.12
N LEU A 188 -3.82 20.76 8.41
CA LEU A 188 -4.70 21.21 7.32
C LEU A 188 -6.09 21.59 7.79
N TYR A 189 -6.48 21.19 9.01
CA TYR A 189 -7.84 21.38 9.55
C TYR A 189 -8.25 22.86 9.53
N GLU A 190 -7.46 23.75 10.13
CA GLU A 190 -7.80 25.15 10.21
C GLU A 190 -7.98 25.81 8.84
N GLY A 191 -7.12 25.47 7.87
CA GLY A 191 -7.21 26.01 6.51
C GLY A 191 -8.45 25.52 5.77
N LEU A 192 -8.83 24.26 5.96
CA LEU A 192 -10.05 23.68 5.37
C LEU A 192 -11.30 24.25 6.02
N ASP A 193 -11.35 24.34 7.34
CA ASP A 193 -12.47 24.92 8.09
C ASP A 193 -12.69 26.39 7.67
N GLN A 194 -11.62 27.19 7.61
CA GLN A 194 -11.70 28.58 7.17
C GLN A 194 -12.20 28.70 5.72
N ALA A 195 -11.74 27.81 4.82
CA ALA A 195 -12.19 27.82 3.43
C ALA A 195 -13.68 27.49 3.31
N VAL A 196 -14.18 26.54 4.10
CA VAL A 196 -15.60 26.16 4.18
C VAL A 196 -16.40 27.31 4.79
N ALA A 197 -16.00 27.82 5.96
CA ALA A 197 -16.72 28.85 6.70
C ALA A 197 -16.82 30.19 5.94
N SER A 198 -15.81 30.53 5.16
CA SER A 198 -15.83 31.78 4.33
C SER A 198 -16.70 31.67 3.08
N SER A 199 -17.16 30.48 2.72
CA SER A 199 -17.94 30.24 1.50
C SER A 199 -19.38 30.70 1.69
N LYS A 200 -19.92 31.47 0.71
CA LYS A 200 -21.30 31.99 0.75
C LYS A 200 -22.34 31.07 0.13
N GLY A 201 -21.92 29.94 -0.42
CA GLY A 201 -22.79 29.01 -1.13
C GLY A 201 -22.46 27.56 -0.82
N ARG A 202 -22.87 26.67 -1.73
CA ARG A 202 -22.58 25.24 -1.58
C ARG A 202 -21.08 25.01 -1.75
N VAL A 203 -20.49 24.30 -0.79
CA VAL A 203 -19.10 23.82 -0.87
C VAL A 203 -19.10 22.42 -1.46
N VAL A 204 -18.19 22.16 -2.39
CA VAL A 204 -17.94 20.83 -2.96
C VAL A 204 -16.45 20.55 -2.84
N VAL A 205 -16.10 19.48 -2.13
CA VAL A 205 -14.71 19.07 -1.94
C VAL A 205 -14.45 17.81 -2.75
N GLY A 206 -13.44 17.85 -3.64
CA GLY A 206 -12.95 16.68 -4.36
C GLY A 206 -11.73 16.10 -3.66
N CYS A 207 -11.83 14.86 -3.22
CA CYS A 207 -10.69 14.13 -2.66
C CYS A 207 -10.73 12.65 -3.07
N PHE A 208 -9.61 11.94 -2.89
CA PHE A 208 -9.60 10.49 -3.06
C PHE A 208 -10.42 9.83 -1.94
N ALA A 209 -11.34 8.94 -2.31
CA ALA A 209 -12.17 8.20 -1.35
C ALA A 209 -11.36 7.30 -0.41
N SER A 210 -10.13 6.95 -0.78
CA SER A 210 -9.19 6.18 0.03
C SER A 210 -8.35 7.03 0.99
N ASN A 211 -8.43 8.37 0.89
CA ASN A 211 -7.80 9.27 1.86
C ASN A 211 -8.73 9.44 3.06
N ILE A 212 -8.68 8.46 3.97
CA ILE A 212 -9.54 8.40 5.16
C ILE A 212 -9.27 9.58 6.09
N ALA A 213 -8.01 9.97 6.25
CA ALA A 213 -7.63 11.12 7.07
C ALA A 213 -8.32 12.41 6.57
N ARG A 214 -8.33 12.66 5.25
CA ARG A 214 -9.01 13.82 4.66
C ARG A 214 -10.53 13.74 4.82
N LEU A 215 -11.12 12.56 4.72
CA LEU A 215 -12.56 12.37 4.93
C LEU A 215 -12.95 12.67 6.38
N ASP A 216 -12.13 12.24 7.35
CA ASP A 216 -12.33 12.52 8.77
C ASP A 216 -12.21 14.03 9.05
N THR A 217 -11.19 14.70 8.51
CA THR A 217 -11.00 16.15 8.63
C THR A 217 -12.18 16.97 8.07
N LEU A 218 -12.90 16.43 7.08
CA LEU A 218 -14.01 17.12 6.40
C LEU A 218 -15.38 16.82 7.01
N ALA A 219 -15.49 15.83 7.91
CA ALA A 219 -16.74 15.39 8.53
C ALA A 219 -17.14 16.27 9.72
#